data_ee18be4f2af65f491257833d8be5df1a
#
_entry.id   ee18be4f2af65f491257833d8be5df1a
#
_cell.length_a   1.000
_cell.length_b   1.000
_cell.length_c   1.000
_cell.angle_alpha   90.00
_cell.angle_beta   90.00
_cell.angle_gamma   90.00
#
_symmetry.space_group_name_H-M   'P 1'
#
loop_
_entity.id
_entity.type
_entity.pdbx_description
1 polymer ?
#
loop_
_entity_poly.entity_id
_entity_poly.type
_entity_poly.pdbx_seq_one_letter_code
_entity_poly.pdbx_strand_id
1 'polypeptide(L)'
;GHVRLAILRDLGEQDALCQVSTDDEAFTYNKRISRLATIQEHKMILKALERGVPEERLARALNVNVKSMQDKKRLLDGICPEAAELLKDKQVALTGFQILKKMKPMRQIEAAELMVTMNKYTVNYARSLLAATPASQLKDPEKPKAVKGISRQQLELMERESANLERELRLVEDTYGSDHLDLVLARGYVSKLITNARITRYLEMYHPEFLPEFEKITETEALAS
;
A
#
# COMPACT_ATOMS: atom_id res chain seq x y z
N GLY A 1 11.66 -24.06 -18.03
CA GLY A 1 12.07 -24.18 -19.44
C GLY A 1 10.92 -24.32 -20.43
N HIS A 2 9.63 -24.42 -19.96
CA HIS A 2 8.48 -24.68 -20.83
C HIS A 2 8.30 -23.65 -21.97
N VAL A 3 8.48 -22.37 -21.68
CA VAL A 3 8.37 -21.31 -22.69
C VAL A 3 9.46 -21.45 -23.76
N ARG A 4 10.72 -21.74 -23.36
CA ARG A 4 11.82 -21.95 -24.31
C ARG A 4 11.59 -23.18 -25.18
N LEU A 5 11.06 -24.23 -24.59
CA LEU A 5 10.71 -25.45 -25.33
C LEU A 5 9.59 -25.20 -26.35
N ALA A 6 8.57 -24.41 -25.97
CA ALA A 6 7.51 -24.02 -26.91
C ALA A 6 8.07 -23.20 -28.08
N ILE A 7 8.93 -22.20 -27.81
CA ILE A 7 9.57 -21.40 -28.85
C ILE A 7 10.43 -22.26 -29.79
N LEU A 8 11.23 -23.19 -29.27
CA LEU A 8 12.03 -24.09 -30.10
C LEU A 8 11.16 -24.97 -31.02
N ARG A 9 10.01 -25.45 -30.52
CA ARG A 9 9.03 -26.19 -31.33
C ARG A 9 8.43 -25.32 -32.42
N ASP A 10 8.08 -24.06 -32.11
CA ASP A 10 7.54 -23.11 -33.08
C ASP A 10 8.56 -22.74 -34.16
N LEU A 11 9.86 -22.76 -33.82
CA LEU A 11 10.97 -22.54 -34.73
C LEU A 11 11.30 -23.81 -35.58
N GLY A 12 10.64 -24.92 -35.32
CA GLY A 12 10.87 -26.15 -36.05
C GLY A 12 12.12 -26.93 -35.64
N GLU A 13 12.75 -26.58 -34.51
CA GLU A 13 13.92 -27.30 -33.99
C GLU A 13 13.50 -28.70 -33.50
N GLN A 14 14.20 -29.71 -33.98
CA GLN A 14 13.92 -31.11 -33.61
C GLN A 14 14.55 -31.52 -32.29
N ASP A 15 15.66 -30.85 -31.91
CA ASP A 15 16.44 -31.18 -30.74
C ASP A 15 16.63 -29.95 -29.86
N ALA A 16 16.64 -30.14 -28.53
CA ALA A 16 16.96 -29.12 -27.55
C ALA A 16 18.12 -29.60 -26.66
N LEU A 17 19.15 -28.77 -26.52
CA LEU A 17 20.26 -29.07 -25.62
C LEU A 17 19.76 -28.95 -24.17
N CYS A 18 19.71 -30.09 -23.46
CA CYS A 18 19.26 -30.21 -22.10
C CYS A 18 20.39 -30.64 -21.18
N GLN A 19 20.54 -29.96 -20.06
CA GLN A 19 21.37 -30.40 -18.96
C GLN A 19 20.50 -31.28 -18.05
N VAL A 20 20.82 -32.55 -17.95
CA VAL A 20 20.13 -33.45 -17.02
C VAL A 20 20.64 -33.17 -15.62
N SER A 21 19.74 -32.79 -14.71
CA SER A 21 20.06 -32.67 -13.29
C SER A 21 20.17 -34.02 -12.67
N THR A 22 21.26 -34.30 -11.97
CA THR A 22 21.46 -35.55 -11.21
C THR A 22 20.62 -35.60 -9.94
N ASP A 23 20.10 -34.44 -9.54
CA ASP A 23 19.25 -34.26 -8.37
C ASP A 23 17.85 -33.83 -8.83
N ASP A 24 16.82 -34.45 -8.27
CA ASP A 24 15.42 -34.05 -8.46
C ASP A 24 15.14 -32.74 -7.72
N GLU A 25 15.84 -31.67 -8.16
CA GLU A 25 15.71 -30.33 -7.60
C GLU A 25 14.40 -29.74 -8.09
N ALA A 26 13.38 -29.87 -7.25
CA ALA A 26 12.11 -29.15 -7.45
C ALA A 26 12.25 -27.59 -7.37
N PHE A 27 13.47 -27.12 -7.15
CA PHE A 27 13.79 -25.72 -6.93
C PHE A 27 14.92 -25.25 -7.86
N THR A 28 14.58 -24.55 -8.92
CA THR A 28 15.53 -23.86 -9.80
C THR A 28 15.48 -22.37 -9.51
N TYR A 29 16.47 -21.86 -8.77
CA TYR A 29 16.59 -20.42 -8.47
C TYR A 29 17.46 -19.73 -9.52
N ASN A 30 16.84 -18.99 -10.43
CA ASN A 30 17.56 -18.19 -11.40
C ASN A 30 17.70 -16.74 -10.93
N LYS A 31 18.70 -16.48 -10.08
CA LYS A 31 18.99 -15.18 -9.48
C LYS A 31 19.31 -14.07 -10.49
N ARG A 32 19.70 -14.44 -11.73
CA ARG A 32 20.18 -13.47 -12.73
C ARG A 32 19.08 -12.91 -13.63
N ILE A 33 17.98 -13.66 -13.85
CA ILE A 33 16.98 -13.31 -14.86
C ILE A 33 15.72 -12.69 -14.25
N SER A 34 15.26 -13.17 -13.10
CA SER A 34 14.14 -12.53 -12.39
C SER A 34 14.32 -12.64 -10.89
N ARG A 35 14.29 -11.52 -10.21
CA ARG A 35 14.21 -11.52 -8.74
C ARG A 35 12.78 -11.90 -8.36
N LEU A 36 12.63 -13.06 -7.73
CA LEU A 36 11.37 -13.42 -7.11
C LEU A 36 11.00 -12.41 -6.02
N ALA A 37 9.74 -12.08 -5.90
CA ALA A 37 9.25 -11.32 -4.77
C ALA A 37 9.49 -12.10 -3.48
N THR A 38 9.73 -11.41 -2.39
CA THR A 38 10.14 -12.01 -1.11
C THR A 38 9.15 -13.07 -0.60
N ILE A 39 7.85 -12.83 -0.78
CA ILE A 39 6.81 -13.80 -0.43
C ILE A 39 6.81 -15.01 -1.37
N GLN A 40 7.06 -14.80 -2.66
CA GLN A 40 7.17 -15.90 -3.62
C GLN A 40 8.36 -16.80 -3.28
N GLU A 41 9.51 -16.21 -2.95
CA GLU A 41 10.68 -16.95 -2.49
C GLU A 41 10.37 -17.75 -1.21
N HIS A 42 9.67 -17.15 -0.25
CA HIS A 42 9.20 -17.81 0.97
C HIS A 42 8.31 -19.04 0.65
N LYS A 43 7.30 -18.87 -0.21
CA LYS A 43 6.42 -19.98 -0.61
C LYS A 43 7.18 -21.11 -1.30
N MET A 44 8.18 -20.77 -2.12
CA MET A 44 9.04 -21.79 -2.76
C MET A 44 9.90 -22.54 -1.75
N ILE A 45 10.46 -21.84 -0.76
CA ILE A 45 11.23 -22.47 0.32
C ILE A 45 10.35 -23.45 1.10
N LEU A 46 9.15 -23.04 1.53
CA LEU A 46 8.22 -23.91 2.24
C LEU A 46 7.90 -25.17 1.42
N LYS A 47 7.58 -25.00 0.14
CA LYS A 47 7.28 -26.12 -0.78
C LYS A 47 8.45 -27.09 -0.94
N ALA A 48 9.70 -26.58 -0.95
CA ALA A 48 10.88 -27.43 -1.01
C ALA A 48 11.10 -28.23 0.29
N LEU A 49 10.87 -27.60 1.45
CA LEU A 49 10.93 -28.26 2.75
C LEU A 49 9.85 -29.34 2.91
N GLU A 50 8.61 -29.07 2.45
CA GLU A 50 7.52 -30.04 2.43
C GLU A 50 7.85 -31.30 1.57
N ARG A 51 8.66 -31.10 0.53
CA ARG A 51 9.17 -32.20 -0.32
C ARG A 51 10.38 -32.91 0.25
N GLY A 52 10.79 -32.59 1.49
CA GLY A 52 11.86 -33.25 2.21
C GLY A 52 13.27 -32.77 1.88
N VAL A 53 13.42 -31.62 1.22
CA VAL A 53 14.75 -31.04 0.97
C VAL A 53 15.32 -30.47 2.29
N PRO A 54 16.53 -30.88 2.73
CA PRO A 54 17.13 -30.39 3.97
C PRO A 54 17.40 -28.89 3.94
N GLU A 55 17.22 -28.20 5.10
CA GLU A 55 17.46 -26.74 5.23
C GLU A 55 18.89 -26.35 4.82
N GLU A 56 19.90 -27.15 5.17
CA GLU A 56 21.31 -26.91 4.84
C GLU A 56 21.55 -26.95 3.32
N ARG A 57 20.86 -27.83 2.61
CA ARG A 57 20.95 -27.93 1.16
C ARG A 57 20.32 -26.72 0.49
N LEU A 58 19.15 -26.27 0.96
CA LEU A 58 18.49 -25.05 0.50
C LEU A 58 19.34 -23.82 0.80
N ALA A 59 19.92 -23.71 2.00
CA ALA A 59 20.78 -22.60 2.39
C ALA A 59 22.00 -22.49 1.45
N ARG A 60 22.63 -23.62 1.09
CA ARG A 60 23.73 -23.67 0.11
C ARG A 60 23.28 -23.27 -1.29
N ALA A 61 22.14 -23.80 -1.76
CA ALA A 61 21.59 -23.47 -3.08
C ALA A 61 21.24 -22.00 -3.23
N LEU A 62 20.71 -21.39 -2.17
CA LEU A 62 20.38 -19.95 -2.12
C LEU A 62 21.58 -19.05 -1.78
N ASN A 63 22.73 -19.64 -1.49
CA ASN A 63 23.93 -18.93 -1.02
C ASN A 63 23.65 -18.01 0.17
N VAL A 64 22.93 -18.53 1.17
CA VAL A 64 22.61 -17.87 2.44
C VAL A 64 23.00 -18.74 3.61
N ASN A 65 23.21 -18.15 4.79
CA ASN A 65 23.44 -18.93 6.01
C ASN A 65 22.12 -19.55 6.54
N VAL A 66 22.24 -20.58 7.37
CA VAL A 66 21.07 -21.30 7.93
C VAL A 66 20.15 -20.38 8.73
N LYS A 67 20.70 -19.40 9.46
CA LYS A 67 19.90 -18.42 10.19
C LYS A 67 19.03 -17.58 9.26
N SER A 68 19.60 -17.10 8.17
CA SER A 68 18.85 -16.34 7.16
C SER A 68 17.79 -17.20 6.48
N MET A 69 18.04 -18.51 6.34
CA MET A 69 17.05 -19.46 5.85
C MET A 69 15.86 -19.60 6.82
N GLN A 70 16.13 -19.68 8.12
CA GLN A 70 15.08 -19.72 9.15
C GLN A 70 14.25 -18.44 9.18
N ASP A 71 14.89 -17.26 9.02
CA ASP A 71 14.19 -15.99 8.92
C ASP A 71 13.25 -15.96 7.69
N LYS A 72 13.70 -16.49 6.55
CA LYS A 72 12.88 -16.62 5.33
C LYS A 72 11.74 -17.63 5.51
N LYS A 73 11.97 -18.74 6.22
CA LYS A 73 10.94 -19.74 6.54
C LYS A 73 9.84 -19.16 7.42
N ARG A 74 10.17 -18.22 8.33
CA ARG A 74 9.24 -17.59 9.24
C ARG A 74 8.78 -16.19 8.75
N LEU A 75 8.92 -15.92 7.46
CA LEU A 75 8.63 -14.60 6.91
C LEU A 75 7.23 -14.10 7.25
N LEU A 76 6.23 -14.93 7.10
CA LEU A 76 4.83 -14.55 7.28
C LEU A 76 4.29 -14.81 8.68
N ASP A 77 5.08 -15.38 9.60
CA ASP A 77 4.66 -15.56 11.00
C ASP A 77 4.31 -14.22 11.64
N GLY A 78 3.04 -13.98 11.98
CA GLY A 78 2.54 -12.73 12.56
C GLY A 78 2.24 -11.61 11.54
N ILE A 79 2.20 -11.92 10.26
CA ILE A 79 1.63 -11.08 9.20
C ILE A 79 0.23 -11.62 8.86
N CYS A 80 -0.77 -10.72 8.75
CA CYS A 80 -2.11 -11.12 8.34
C CYS A 80 -2.16 -11.52 6.86
N PRO A 81 -3.04 -12.46 6.49
CA PRO A 81 -3.13 -12.99 5.12
C PRO A 81 -3.40 -11.89 4.08
N GLU A 82 -4.21 -10.89 4.41
CA GLU A 82 -4.60 -9.80 3.55
C GLU A 82 -3.38 -8.92 3.19
N ALA A 83 -2.59 -8.54 4.20
CA ALA A 83 -1.36 -7.77 3.96
C ALA A 83 -0.33 -8.58 3.18
N ALA A 84 -0.24 -9.90 3.41
CA ALA A 84 0.63 -10.79 2.65
C ALA A 84 0.18 -10.89 1.18
N GLU A 85 -1.13 -10.91 0.92
CA GLU A 85 -1.67 -10.94 -0.45
C GLU A 85 -1.38 -9.64 -1.22
N LEU A 86 -1.54 -8.48 -0.57
CA LEU A 86 -1.20 -7.17 -1.15
C LEU A 86 0.29 -7.06 -1.54
N LEU A 87 1.16 -7.69 -0.77
CA LEU A 87 2.62 -7.61 -0.95
C LEU A 87 3.23 -8.81 -1.69
N LYS A 88 2.43 -9.78 -2.15
CA LYS A 88 2.92 -11.06 -2.71
C LYS A 88 3.88 -10.91 -3.88
N ASP A 89 3.63 -9.93 -4.76
CA ASP A 89 4.41 -9.68 -5.97
C ASP A 89 5.37 -8.49 -5.84
N LYS A 90 5.55 -7.98 -4.60
CA LYS A 90 6.34 -6.78 -4.33
C LYS A 90 7.70 -7.12 -3.72
N GLN A 91 8.71 -6.33 -4.08
CA GLN A 91 10.09 -6.48 -3.60
C GLN A 91 10.26 -5.82 -2.21
N VAL A 92 9.62 -6.38 -1.20
CA VAL A 92 9.72 -5.90 0.19
C VAL A 92 10.87 -6.62 0.89
N ALA A 93 11.80 -5.89 1.49
CA ALA A 93 12.90 -6.50 2.25
C ALA A 93 12.38 -7.28 3.49
N LEU A 94 13.10 -8.33 3.90
CA LEU A 94 12.79 -9.11 5.12
C LEU A 94 12.56 -8.22 6.34
N THR A 95 13.40 -7.20 6.52
CA THR A 95 13.28 -6.21 7.60
C THR A 95 11.98 -5.43 7.53
N GLY A 96 11.43 -5.18 6.33
CA GLY A 96 10.12 -4.54 6.15
C GLY A 96 9.01 -5.38 6.77
N PHE A 97 8.99 -6.69 6.53
CA PHE A 97 8.04 -7.60 7.17
C PHE A 97 8.23 -7.66 8.70
N GLN A 98 9.47 -7.64 9.19
CA GLN A 98 9.75 -7.60 10.64
C GLN A 98 9.21 -6.31 11.29
N ILE A 99 9.14 -5.21 10.55
CA ILE A 99 8.53 -3.96 11.01
C ILE A 99 7.01 -4.09 11.03
N LEU A 100 6.40 -4.61 9.96
CA LEU A 100 4.95 -4.83 9.88
C LEU A 100 4.43 -5.75 10.98
N LYS A 101 5.19 -6.78 11.38
CA LYS A 101 4.85 -7.69 12.51
C LYS A 101 4.62 -6.98 13.85
N LYS A 102 5.13 -5.76 14.03
CA LYS A 102 4.94 -4.96 15.24
C LYS A 102 3.59 -4.26 15.29
N MET A 103 2.84 -4.25 14.20
CA MET A 103 1.52 -3.64 14.06
C MET A 103 0.41 -4.69 14.26
N LYS A 104 -0.78 -4.26 14.68
CA LYS A 104 -1.99 -5.09 14.69
C LYS A 104 -2.46 -5.38 13.25
N PRO A 105 -3.25 -6.45 13.02
CA PRO A 105 -3.64 -6.89 11.67
C PRO A 105 -4.24 -5.78 10.80
N MET A 106 -5.19 -5.01 11.31
CA MET A 106 -5.79 -3.90 10.56
C MET A 106 -4.74 -2.88 10.10
N ARG A 107 -3.83 -2.50 11.00
CA ARG A 107 -2.76 -1.57 10.65
C ARG A 107 -1.73 -2.16 9.69
N GLN A 108 -1.53 -3.48 9.69
CA GLN A 108 -0.69 -4.14 8.68
C GLN A 108 -1.29 -4.00 7.28
N ILE A 109 -2.63 -4.13 7.15
CA ILE A 109 -3.35 -3.96 5.88
C ILE A 109 -3.20 -2.53 5.38
N GLU A 110 -3.55 -1.54 6.20
CA GLU A 110 -3.41 -0.11 5.86
C GLU A 110 -1.96 0.25 5.46
N ALA A 111 -0.98 -0.25 6.20
CA ALA A 111 0.44 -0.02 5.88
C ALA A 111 0.85 -0.68 4.55
N ALA A 112 0.34 -1.88 4.25
CA ALA A 112 0.58 -2.57 3.00
C ALA A 112 -0.08 -1.82 1.82
N GLU A 113 -1.31 -1.34 1.98
CA GLU A 113 -2.02 -0.52 0.99
C GLU A 113 -1.25 0.77 0.69
N LEU A 114 -0.80 1.49 1.71
CA LEU A 114 0.02 2.69 1.55
C LEU A 114 1.34 2.38 0.82
N MET A 115 2.00 1.25 1.14
CA MET A 115 3.21 0.84 0.43
C MET A 115 2.95 0.56 -1.05
N VAL A 116 1.80 -0.06 -1.38
CA VAL A 116 1.39 -0.35 -2.76
C VAL A 116 1.01 0.91 -3.51
N THR A 117 0.15 1.75 -2.93
CA THR A 117 -0.31 3.01 -3.54
C THR A 117 0.84 3.96 -3.83
N MET A 118 1.77 4.11 -2.89
CA MET A 118 2.95 4.97 -3.05
C MET A 118 4.09 4.30 -3.82
N ASN A 119 3.94 3.02 -4.19
CA ASN A 119 4.98 2.19 -4.81
C ASN A 119 6.33 2.25 -4.06
N LYS A 120 6.30 2.27 -2.71
CA LYS A 120 7.47 2.42 -1.84
C LYS A 120 7.61 1.23 -0.90
N TYR A 121 8.57 0.32 -1.21
CA TYR A 121 8.81 -0.92 -0.46
C TYR A 121 10.10 -0.90 0.36
N THR A 122 10.64 0.30 0.63
CA THR A 122 11.89 0.46 1.37
C THR A 122 11.72 0.26 2.88
N VAL A 123 12.78 -0.21 3.54
CA VAL A 123 12.80 -0.36 5.01
C VAL A 123 12.55 0.97 5.74
N ASN A 124 13.06 2.07 5.19
CA ASN A 124 12.85 3.40 5.79
C ASN A 124 11.40 3.82 5.72
N TYR A 125 10.71 3.56 4.61
CA TYR A 125 9.28 3.83 4.50
C TYR A 125 8.45 2.98 5.48
N ALA A 126 8.77 1.69 5.61
CA ALA A 126 8.13 0.85 6.62
C ALA A 126 8.36 1.36 8.06
N ARG A 127 9.57 1.89 8.36
CA ARG A 127 9.85 2.53 9.65
C ARG A 127 9.03 3.80 9.87
N SER A 128 8.85 4.63 8.84
CA SER A 128 8.00 5.83 8.91
C SER A 128 6.54 5.45 9.21
N LEU A 129 6.01 4.41 8.55
CA LEU A 129 4.66 3.90 8.82
C LEU A 129 4.53 3.38 10.26
N LEU A 130 5.56 2.68 10.79
CA LEU A 130 5.58 2.25 12.18
C LEU A 130 5.62 3.46 13.14
N ALA A 131 6.40 4.49 12.82
CA ALA A 131 6.47 5.71 13.62
C ALA A 131 5.12 6.42 13.68
N ALA A 132 4.42 6.53 12.54
CA ALA A 132 3.09 7.12 12.44
C ALA A 132 1.96 6.24 13.01
N THR A 133 2.24 4.99 13.38
CA THR A 133 1.21 4.08 13.91
C THR A 133 0.85 4.45 15.35
N PRO A 134 -0.43 4.68 15.71
CA PRO A 134 -0.85 4.92 17.09
C PRO A 134 -0.50 3.76 18.01
N ALA A 135 -0.25 4.04 19.30
CA ALA A 135 0.07 3.00 20.30
C ALA A 135 -1.02 1.92 20.41
N SER A 136 -2.30 2.31 20.22
CA SER A 136 -3.45 1.40 20.22
C SER A 136 -3.43 0.36 19.11
N GLN A 137 -2.76 0.66 18.00
CA GLN A 137 -2.62 -0.19 16.82
C GLN A 137 -1.27 -0.97 16.79
N LEU A 138 -0.46 -0.84 17.82
CA LEU A 138 0.75 -1.65 18.01
C LEU A 138 0.41 -2.98 18.70
N LYS A 139 1.17 -4.02 18.35
CA LYS A 139 1.08 -5.32 19.03
C LYS A 139 1.57 -5.23 20.48
N ASP A 140 2.66 -4.51 20.71
CA ASP A 140 3.28 -4.27 22.02
C ASP A 140 3.36 -2.75 22.24
N PRO A 141 2.31 -2.09 22.77
CA PRO A 141 2.28 -0.63 22.92
C PRO A 141 3.31 -0.09 23.93
N GLU A 142 3.73 -0.91 24.90
CA GLU A 142 4.69 -0.51 25.93
C GLU A 142 6.14 -0.47 25.44
N LYS A 143 6.45 -1.12 24.31
CA LYS A 143 7.80 -1.09 23.73
C LYS A 143 8.03 0.22 23.00
N PRO A 144 9.11 0.96 23.33
CA PRO A 144 9.38 2.23 22.68
C PRO A 144 9.60 2.01 21.17
N LYS A 145 8.96 2.84 20.35
CA LYS A 145 9.21 2.91 18.92
C LYS A 145 10.62 3.47 18.72
N ALA A 146 11.59 2.60 18.52
CA ALA A 146 12.97 3.04 18.23
C ALA A 146 13.04 3.48 16.75
N VAL A 147 12.86 4.77 16.49
CA VAL A 147 13.09 5.38 15.17
C VAL A 147 14.42 6.14 15.25
N LYS A 148 15.42 5.67 14.50
CA LYS A 148 16.74 6.28 14.49
C LYS A 148 16.65 7.72 13.95
N GLY A 149 17.07 8.70 14.74
CA GLY A 149 17.11 10.11 14.35
C GLY A 149 15.87 10.94 14.74
N ILE A 150 14.88 10.36 15.41
CA ILE A 150 13.70 11.08 15.91
C ILE A 150 13.68 10.94 17.44
N SER A 151 13.57 12.05 18.15
CA SER A 151 13.44 12.05 19.60
C SER A 151 12.05 11.55 20.02
N ARG A 152 11.93 11.04 21.26
CA ARG A 152 10.64 10.59 21.80
C ARG A 152 9.57 11.69 21.78
N GLN A 153 9.96 12.93 22.10
CA GLN A 153 9.07 14.09 22.08
C GLN A 153 8.58 14.42 20.67
N GLN A 154 9.46 14.34 19.67
CA GLN A 154 9.08 14.52 18.27
C GLN A 154 8.12 13.42 17.80
N LEU A 155 8.33 12.19 18.24
CA LEU A 155 7.44 11.08 17.90
C LEU A 155 6.04 11.28 18.51
N GLU A 156 5.97 11.67 19.79
CA GLU A 156 4.70 11.97 20.47
C GLU A 156 3.95 13.15 19.80
N LEU A 157 4.68 14.17 19.37
CA LEU A 157 4.10 15.29 18.63
C LEU A 157 3.54 14.83 17.27
N MET A 158 4.31 14.04 16.51
CA MET A 158 3.86 13.49 15.23
C MET A 158 2.63 12.61 15.39
N GLU A 159 2.55 11.79 16.44
CA GLU A 159 1.37 10.96 16.72
C GLU A 159 0.13 11.82 17.01
N ARG A 160 0.30 12.88 17.77
CA ARG A 160 -0.79 13.81 18.09
C ARG A 160 -1.31 14.54 16.85
N GLU A 161 -0.38 15.04 16.03
CA GLU A 161 -0.71 15.73 14.77
C GLU A 161 -1.40 14.77 13.78
N SER A 162 -0.89 13.54 13.64
CA SER A 162 -1.51 12.54 12.77
C SER A 162 -2.93 12.17 13.24
N ALA A 163 -3.14 12.01 14.55
CA ALA A 163 -4.47 11.71 15.08
C ALA A 163 -5.47 12.87 14.90
N ASN A 164 -4.99 14.12 14.97
CA ASN A 164 -5.81 15.29 14.70
C ASN A 164 -6.18 15.34 13.22
N LEU A 165 -5.22 15.14 12.33
CA LEU A 165 -5.45 15.13 10.88
C LEU A 165 -6.42 14.02 10.45
N GLU A 166 -6.28 12.82 11.00
CA GLU A 166 -7.25 11.72 10.75
C GLU A 166 -8.67 12.09 11.20
N ARG A 167 -8.79 12.78 12.32
CA ARG A 167 -10.10 13.24 12.82
C ARG A 167 -10.72 14.29 11.92
N GLU A 168 -9.92 15.26 11.48
CA GLU A 168 -10.37 16.31 10.56
C GLU A 168 -10.77 15.71 9.21
N LEU A 169 -9.98 14.78 8.69
CA LEU A 169 -10.27 14.09 7.43
C LEU A 169 -11.62 13.34 7.50
N ARG A 170 -11.87 12.59 8.59
CA ARG A 170 -13.14 11.89 8.79
C ARG A 170 -14.31 12.86 8.88
N LEU A 171 -14.16 13.99 9.57
CA LEU A 171 -15.21 15.01 9.63
C LEU A 171 -15.55 15.53 8.23
N VAL A 172 -14.53 15.81 7.42
CA VAL A 172 -14.73 16.25 6.02
C VAL A 172 -15.38 15.15 5.19
N GLU A 173 -14.93 13.89 5.31
CA GLU A 173 -15.53 12.75 4.60
C GLU A 173 -16.99 12.54 4.98
N ASP A 174 -17.32 12.62 6.28
CA ASP A 174 -18.68 12.41 6.78
C ASP A 174 -19.66 13.51 6.32
N THR A 175 -19.19 14.76 6.20
CA THR A 175 -20.04 15.88 5.78
C THR A 175 -20.03 16.13 4.27
N TYR A 176 -19.01 15.64 3.55
CA TYR A 176 -18.81 15.94 2.12
C TYR A 176 -20.05 15.67 1.26
N GLY A 177 -20.74 14.54 1.48
CA GLY A 177 -21.89 14.15 0.69
C GLY A 177 -23.08 15.10 0.89
N SER A 178 -23.37 15.49 2.15
CA SER A 178 -24.45 16.45 2.48
C SER A 178 -24.10 17.87 2.01
N ASP A 179 -22.87 18.31 2.27
CA ASP A 179 -22.42 19.64 1.89
C ASP A 179 -22.41 19.84 0.37
N HIS A 180 -21.99 18.79 -0.36
CA HIS A 180 -22.02 18.79 -1.82
C HIS A 180 -23.46 18.87 -2.37
N LEU A 181 -24.40 18.10 -1.78
CA LEU A 181 -25.81 18.16 -2.17
C LEU A 181 -26.40 19.52 -1.89
N ASP A 182 -26.14 20.10 -0.71
CA ASP A 182 -26.62 21.43 -0.32
C ASP A 182 -26.08 22.50 -1.27
N LEU A 183 -24.81 22.40 -1.66
CA LEU A 183 -24.18 23.31 -2.63
C LEU A 183 -24.87 23.22 -3.99
N VAL A 184 -25.14 22.01 -4.49
CA VAL A 184 -25.85 21.80 -5.78
C VAL A 184 -27.26 22.38 -5.74
N LEU A 185 -27.99 22.16 -4.64
CA LEU A 185 -29.34 22.69 -4.45
C LEU A 185 -29.34 24.22 -4.37
N ALA A 186 -28.43 24.80 -3.57
CA ALA A 186 -28.29 26.23 -3.42
C ALA A 186 -27.94 26.91 -4.75
N ARG A 187 -26.95 26.34 -5.49
CA ARG A 187 -26.59 26.80 -6.83
C ARG A 187 -27.76 26.77 -7.80
N GLY A 188 -28.51 25.66 -7.83
CA GLY A 188 -29.71 25.52 -8.68
C GLY A 188 -30.78 26.55 -8.33
N TYR A 189 -30.97 26.87 -7.05
CA TYR A 189 -31.90 27.88 -6.60
C TYR A 189 -31.43 29.29 -6.98
N VAL A 190 -30.17 29.63 -6.72
CA VAL A 190 -29.59 30.94 -7.07
C VAL A 190 -29.62 31.18 -8.58
N SER A 191 -29.29 30.17 -9.37
CA SER A 191 -29.36 30.20 -10.84
C SER A 191 -30.77 30.54 -11.34
N LYS A 192 -31.83 29.97 -10.74
CA LYS A 192 -33.22 30.29 -11.07
C LYS A 192 -33.58 31.74 -10.68
N LEU A 193 -33.05 32.23 -9.57
CA LEU A 193 -33.29 33.63 -9.14
C LEU A 193 -32.70 34.63 -10.12
N ILE A 194 -31.43 34.47 -10.50
CA ILE A 194 -30.77 35.41 -11.42
C ILE A 194 -31.22 35.30 -12.88
N THR A 195 -31.83 34.18 -13.27
CA THR A 195 -32.45 34.02 -14.59
C THR A 195 -33.77 34.77 -14.69
N ASN A 196 -34.40 35.17 -13.57
CA ASN A 196 -35.63 35.89 -13.55
C ASN A 196 -35.39 37.40 -13.70
N ALA A 197 -35.71 37.96 -14.85
CA ALA A 197 -35.50 39.39 -15.18
C ALA A 197 -36.12 40.39 -14.19
N ARG A 198 -37.19 40.05 -13.47
CA ARG A 198 -37.76 40.88 -12.44
C ARG A 198 -36.92 40.93 -11.17
N ILE A 199 -36.41 39.75 -10.80
CA ILE A 199 -35.56 39.63 -9.61
C ILE A 199 -34.21 40.27 -9.88
N THR A 200 -33.63 40.11 -11.04
CA THR A 200 -32.35 40.73 -11.43
C THR A 200 -32.45 42.25 -11.39
N ARG A 201 -33.49 42.84 -11.99
CA ARG A 201 -33.71 44.30 -11.92
C ARG A 201 -33.92 44.79 -10.49
N TYR A 202 -34.61 44.02 -9.66
CA TYR A 202 -34.79 44.41 -8.26
C TYR A 202 -33.46 44.39 -7.49
N LEU A 203 -32.62 43.36 -7.71
CA LEU A 203 -31.30 43.24 -7.10
C LEU A 203 -30.38 44.39 -7.59
N GLU A 204 -30.36 44.67 -8.89
CA GLU A 204 -29.59 45.80 -9.43
C GLU A 204 -29.96 47.15 -8.80
N MET A 205 -31.25 47.34 -8.51
CA MET A 205 -31.76 48.62 -8.00
C MET A 205 -31.57 48.76 -6.49
N TYR A 206 -31.76 47.69 -5.72
CA TYR A 206 -31.83 47.76 -4.28
C TYR A 206 -30.70 47.08 -3.55
N HIS A 207 -30.01 46.11 -4.22
CA HIS A 207 -28.97 45.26 -3.62
C HIS A 207 -27.89 44.92 -4.66
N PRO A 208 -27.23 45.93 -5.25
CA PRO A 208 -26.26 45.68 -6.33
C PRO A 208 -25.06 44.83 -5.91
N GLU A 209 -24.78 44.77 -4.61
CA GLU A 209 -23.69 43.97 -4.03
C GLU A 209 -23.93 42.45 -4.11
N PHE A 210 -25.17 41.99 -4.19
CA PHE A 210 -25.48 40.56 -4.20
C PHE A 210 -25.38 39.94 -5.59
N LEU A 211 -25.61 40.68 -6.64
CA LEU A 211 -25.66 40.16 -7.99
C LEU A 211 -24.32 39.51 -8.42
N PRO A 212 -23.16 40.20 -8.26
CA PRO A 212 -21.87 39.59 -8.62
C PRO A 212 -21.50 38.39 -7.75
N GLU A 213 -21.96 38.31 -6.51
CA GLU A 213 -21.71 37.15 -5.66
C GLU A 213 -22.60 35.95 -6.09
N PHE A 214 -23.83 36.22 -6.48
CA PHE A 214 -24.70 35.16 -7.02
C PHE A 214 -24.20 34.62 -8.37
N GLU A 215 -23.65 35.45 -9.23
CA GLU A 215 -23.01 35.07 -10.47
C GLU A 215 -21.81 34.17 -10.20
N LYS A 216 -20.92 34.54 -9.29
CA LYS A 216 -19.79 33.71 -8.87
C LYS A 216 -20.23 32.33 -8.36
N ILE A 217 -21.29 32.27 -7.55
CA ILE A 217 -21.82 30.96 -7.06
C ILE A 217 -22.31 30.10 -8.20
N THR A 218 -22.94 30.67 -9.22
CA THR A 218 -23.46 29.93 -10.37
C THR A 218 -22.37 29.51 -11.35
N GLU A 219 -21.28 30.28 -11.47
CA GLU A 219 -20.12 29.99 -12.30
C GLU A 219 -19.18 28.97 -11.67
N THR A 220 -19.23 28.78 -10.36
CA THR A 220 -18.41 27.77 -9.68
C THR A 220 -18.75 26.40 -10.27
N GLU A 221 -17.87 25.84 -11.09
CA GLU A 221 -18.02 24.48 -11.57
C GLU A 221 -18.11 23.57 -10.33
N ALA A 222 -19.22 22.82 -10.21
CA ALA A 222 -19.25 21.72 -9.28
C ALA A 222 -18.05 20.85 -9.66
N LEU A 223 -17.10 20.68 -8.73
CA LEU A 223 -16.00 19.74 -8.86
C LEU A 223 -16.61 18.35 -9.09
N ALA A 224 -16.95 18.12 -10.34
CA ALA A 224 -17.46 16.85 -10.84
C ALA A 224 -16.24 16.03 -11.21
N SER A 225 -15.94 15.05 -10.42
CA SER A 225 -15.24 13.84 -10.87
C SER A 225 -15.41 12.73 -9.86
#